data_24ef298263a017326e368bf9eecdbad5
#
_entry.id   24ef298263a017326e368bf9eecdbad5
#
_cell.length_a   1.000
_cell.length_b   1.000
_cell.length_c   1.000
_cell.angle_alpha   90.00
_cell.angle_beta   90.00
_cell.angle_gamma   90.00
#
_symmetry.space_group_name_H-M   'P 1'
#
loop_
_entity.id
_entity.type
_entity.pdbx_description
1 polymer ?
#
loop_
_entity_poly.entity_id
_entity_poly.type
_entity_poly.pdbx_seq_one_letter_code
_entity_poly.pdbx_strand_id
1 'polypeptide(L)'
;MPGVLTPSDVSLSLSYGFHVLKLFPANVFSVSYRNSLKGPFPQAEFVAVGGVSLKNASEYLKNGFVGVGIGSSLVKEELLLGKRWEMVASDIKVQLERLRKEGLL
;
A
#
# COMPACT_ATOMS: atom_id res chain seq x y z
N MET A 1 5.73 11.44 5.75
CA MET A 1 6.10 10.01 5.71
C MET A 1 7.15 9.82 4.63
N PRO A 2 8.38 9.48 5.01
CA PRO A 2 9.46 9.31 4.02
C PRO A 2 9.29 8.05 3.20
N GLY A 3 9.76 8.11 1.95
CA GLY A 3 9.81 6.97 1.06
C GLY A 3 11.11 6.20 1.23
N VAL A 4 11.01 4.88 1.33
CA VAL A 4 12.16 3.98 1.53
C VAL A 4 12.04 2.77 0.62
N LEU A 5 13.16 2.14 0.31
CA LEU A 5 13.16 0.87 -0.39
C LEU A 5 14.21 -0.09 0.19
N THR A 6 15.35 0.41 0.62
CA THR A 6 16.48 -0.39 1.10
C THR A 6 16.61 -0.31 2.62
N PRO A 7 17.33 -1.26 3.25
CA PRO A 7 17.64 -1.15 4.68
C PRO A 7 18.33 0.15 5.07
N SER A 8 19.21 0.68 4.21
CA SER A 8 19.88 1.96 4.46
C SER A 8 18.87 3.12 4.52
N ASP A 9 17.88 3.11 3.64
CA ASP A 9 16.81 4.12 3.65
C ASP A 9 16.03 4.06 4.96
N VAL A 10 15.70 2.85 5.41
CA VAL A 10 14.96 2.64 6.67
C VAL A 10 15.76 3.15 7.85
N SER A 11 17.03 2.77 7.93
CA SER A 11 17.92 3.21 9.01
C SER A 11 18.01 4.72 9.09
N LEU A 12 18.18 5.38 7.95
CA LEU A 12 18.27 6.85 7.88
C LEU A 12 16.96 7.49 8.36
N SER A 13 15.82 7.01 7.89
CA SER A 13 14.52 7.54 8.27
C SER A 13 14.25 7.40 9.76
N LEU A 14 14.59 6.26 10.35
CA LEU A 14 14.46 6.03 11.78
C LEU A 14 15.36 6.99 12.59
N SER A 15 16.56 7.27 12.07
CA SER A 15 17.48 8.22 12.74
C SER A 15 16.92 9.63 12.82
N TYR A 16 16.01 9.99 11.92
CA TYR A 16 15.30 11.28 11.94
C TYR A 16 13.99 11.23 12.73
N GLY A 17 13.68 10.11 13.37
CA GLY A 17 12.50 9.98 14.21
C GLY A 17 11.22 9.55 13.50
N PHE A 18 11.30 9.14 12.23
CA PHE A 18 10.16 8.64 11.50
C PHE A 18 10.02 7.13 11.73
N HIS A 19 8.83 6.68 12.12
CA HIS A 19 8.55 5.27 12.40
C HIS A 19 7.57 4.64 11.40
N VAL A 20 6.75 5.47 10.74
CA VAL A 20 5.86 5.01 9.67
C VAL A 20 6.46 5.45 8.35
N LEU A 21 6.79 4.49 7.50
CA LEU A 21 7.56 4.71 6.28
C LEU A 21 6.78 4.23 5.05
N LYS A 22 6.94 4.94 3.95
CA LYS A 22 6.34 4.56 2.68
C LYS A 22 7.32 3.64 1.93
N LEU A 23 6.97 2.36 1.78
CA LEU A 23 7.75 1.44 0.95
C LEU A 23 7.36 1.65 -0.50
N PHE A 24 8.28 2.19 -1.30
CA PHE A 24 8.03 2.57 -2.69
C PHE A 24 9.25 2.28 -3.57
N PRO A 25 9.08 1.68 -4.73
CA PRO A 25 7.85 1.04 -5.22
C PRO A 25 7.64 -0.32 -4.55
N ALA A 26 6.47 -0.52 -3.97
CA ALA A 26 6.18 -1.75 -3.21
C ALA A 26 6.15 -3.01 -4.07
N ASN A 27 5.85 -2.87 -5.36
CA ASN A 27 5.75 -4.01 -6.29
C ASN A 27 7.10 -4.46 -6.88
N VAL A 28 8.21 -3.82 -6.52
CA VAL A 28 9.55 -4.22 -7.02
C VAL A 28 9.96 -5.57 -6.44
N PHE A 29 9.61 -5.82 -5.18
CA PHE A 29 9.88 -7.09 -4.51
C PHE A 29 8.58 -7.78 -4.13
N SER A 30 8.66 -9.01 -3.60
CA SER A 30 7.47 -9.69 -3.12
C SER A 30 6.90 -9.01 -1.88
N VAL A 31 5.61 -9.30 -1.58
CA VAL A 31 4.95 -8.74 -0.39
C VAL A 31 5.64 -9.12 0.92
N SER A 32 6.46 -10.17 0.92
CA SER A 32 7.23 -10.59 2.08
C SER A 32 8.48 -9.74 2.34
N TYR A 33 8.86 -8.86 1.44
CA TYR A 33 10.03 -8.00 1.61
C TYR A 33 9.92 -7.14 2.88
N ARG A 34 8.72 -6.70 3.22
CA ARG A 34 8.46 -5.97 4.47
C ARG A 34 8.94 -6.76 5.69
N ASN A 35 8.72 -8.08 5.71
CA ASN A 35 9.14 -8.92 6.83
C ASN A 35 10.66 -8.98 6.95
N SER A 36 11.36 -8.98 5.82
CA SER A 36 12.82 -8.91 5.81
C SER A 36 13.33 -7.59 6.39
N LEU A 37 12.65 -6.48 6.12
CA LEU A 37 13.01 -5.19 6.70
C LEU A 37 12.67 -5.11 8.20
N LYS A 38 11.57 -5.74 8.64
CA LYS A 38 11.18 -5.73 10.05
C LYS A 38 12.15 -6.47 10.94
N GLY A 39 12.88 -7.46 10.42
CA GLY A 39 13.89 -8.18 11.19
C GLY A 39 14.87 -7.25 11.89
N PRO A 40 15.70 -6.50 11.15
CA PRO A 40 16.62 -5.53 11.74
C PRO A 40 15.96 -4.26 12.28
N PHE A 41 14.74 -3.93 11.83
CA PHE A 41 14.05 -2.68 12.20
C PHE A 41 12.65 -2.95 12.76
N PRO A 42 12.52 -3.61 13.92
CA PRO A 42 11.21 -3.99 14.45
C PRO A 42 10.29 -2.80 14.79
N GLN A 43 10.86 -1.62 15.03
CA GLN A 43 10.10 -0.41 15.33
C GLN A 43 9.53 0.28 14.09
N ALA A 44 9.94 -0.12 12.89
CA ALA A 44 9.43 0.48 11.66
C ALA A 44 8.10 -0.15 11.24
N GLU A 45 7.17 0.70 10.80
CA GLU A 45 5.91 0.28 10.18
C GLU A 45 5.87 0.77 8.75
N PHE A 46 5.25 0.00 7.86
CA PHE A 46 5.31 0.30 6.43
C PHE A 46 3.93 0.46 5.80
N VAL A 47 3.84 1.46 4.93
CA VAL A 47 2.70 1.67 4.04
C VAL A 47 3.16 1.31 2.63
N ALA A 48 2.42 0.44 1.94
CA ALA A 48 2.78 0.01 0.59
C ALA A 48 2.27 1.02 -0.44
N VAL A 49 3.17 1.51 -1.28
CA VAL A 49 2.85 2.43 -2.38
C VAL A 49 3.59 1.98 -3.64
N GLY A 50 2.91 2.00 -4.77
CA GLY A 50 3.48 1.56 -6.05
C GLY A 50 2.98 0.17 -6.45
N GLY A 51 2.19 0.13 -7.51
CA GLY A 51 1.58 -1.11 -8.00
C GLY A 51 0.47 -1.65 -7.11
N VAL A 52 0.01 -0.89 -6.12
CA VAL A 52 -1.07 -1.30 -5.23
C VAL A 52 -2.41 -0.88 -5.81
N SER A 53 -3.36 -1.80 -5.77
CA SER A 53 -4.74 -1.58 -6.24
C SER A 53 -5.70 -2.11 -5.18
N LEU A 54 -6.99 -1.79 -5.34
CA LEU A 54 -8.00 -2.37 -4.46
C LEU A 54 -8.07 -3.89 -4.57
N LYS A 55 -7.65 -4.47 -5.70
CA LYS A 55 -7.63 -5.92 -5.90
C LYS A 55 -6.53 -6.61 -5.10
N ASN A 56 -5.34 -6.02 -5.01
CA ASN A 56 -4.21 -6.63 -4.32
C ASN A 56 -3.92 -6.03 -2.94
N ALA A 57 -4.69 -5.01 -2.54
CA ALA A 57 -4.49 -4.36 -1.23
C ALA A 57 -4.57 -5.35 -0.07
N SER A 58 -5.49 -6.33 -0.14
CA SER A 58 -5.63 -7.35 0.89
C SER A 58 -4.35 -8.15 1.11
N GLU A 59 -3.63 -8.44 0.04
CA GLU A 59 -2.38 -9.19 0.12
C GLU A 59 -1.32 -8.42 0.91
N TYR A 60 -1.19 -7.11 0.66
CA TYR A 60 -0.28 -6.27 1.42
C TYR A 60 -0.69 -6.17 2.89
N LEU A 61 -1.96 -5.91 3.15
CA LEU A 61 -2.45 -5.76 4.53
C LEU A 61 -2.33 -7.07 5.33
N LYS A 62 -2.59 -8.21 4.72
CA LYS A 62 -2.41 -9.53 5.36
C LYS A 62 -0.95 -9.83 5.67
N ASN A 63 -0.01 -9.25 4.94
CA ASN A 63 1.43 -9.40 5.16
C ASN A 63 1.99 -8.36 6.14
N GLY A 64 1.14 -7.62 6.83
CA GLY A 64 1.53 -6.78 7.95
C GLY A 64 1.79 -5.32 7.61
N PHE A 65 1.52 -4.87 6.37
CA PHE A 65 1.55 -3.44 6.08
C PHE A 65 0.43 -2.75 6.87
N VAL A 66 0.73 -1.60 7.44
CA VAL A 66 -0.24 -0.84 8.24
C VAL A 66 -1.18 0.00 7.38
N GLY A 67 -0.88 0.12 6.10
CA GLY A 67 -1.71 0.84 5.15
C GLY A 67 -1.24 0.64 3.73
N VAL A 68 -2.02 1.14 2.79
CA VAL A 68 -1.69 1.12 1.36
C VAL A 68 -2.00 2.48 0.76
N GLY A 69 -1.18 2.89 -0.22
CA GLY A 69 -1.44 4.06 -1.04
C GLY A 69 -1.80 3.60 -2.45
N ILE A 70 -2.98 3.97 -2.91
CA ILE A 70 -3.48 3.57 -4.22
C ILE A 70 -3.59 4.81 -5.09
N GLY A 71 -2.89 4.79 -6.21
CA GLY A 71 -2.87 5.91 -7.15
C GLY A 71 -3.71 5.65 -8.40
N SER A 72 -3.04 5.64 -9.55
CA SER A 72 -3.68 5.56 -10.87
C SER A 72 -4.56 4.32 -11.08
N SER A 73 -4.33 3.25 -10.34
CA SER A 73 -5.12 2.02 -10.45
C SER A 73 -6.47 2.09 -9.73
N LEU A 74 -6.73 3.13 -8.95
CA LEU A 74 -7.98 3.26 -8.20
C LEU A 74 -9.19 3.37 -9.11
N VAL A 75 -9.03 4.09 -10.20
CA VAL A 75 -10.09 4.33 -11.19
C VAL A 75 -9.71 3.67 -12.49
N LYS A 76 -10.62 2.87 -13.05
CA LYS A 76 -10.40 2.21 -14.33
C LYS A 76 -10.40 3.26 -15.45
N GLU A 77 -9.37 3.22 -16.30
CA GLU A 77 -9.20 4.18 -17.40
C GLU A 77 -10.41 4.23 -18.32
N GLU A 78 -10.97 3.09 -18.66
CA GLU A 78 -12.18 3.01 -19.51
C GLU A 78 -13.37 3.78 -18.93
N LEU A 79 -13.51 3.79 -17.61
CA LEU A 79 -14.57 4.54 -16.95
C LEU A 79 -14.28 6.03 -16.95
N LEU A 80 -13.03 6.44 -16.84
CA LEU A 80 -12.62 7.84 -16.95
C LEU A 80 -12.86 8.37 -18.35
N LEU A 81 -12.47 7.61 -19.38
CA LEU A 81 -12.68 8.00 -20.78
C LEU A 81 -14.17 8.14 -21.12
N GLY A 82 -15.01 7.28 -20.54
CA GLY A 82 -16.44 7.34 -20.70
C GLY A 82 -17.14 8.35 -19.79
N LYS A 83 -16.41 9.03 -18.91
CA LYS A 83 -16.95 9.96 -17.90
C LYS A 83 -18.08 9.33 -17.07
N ARG A 84 -17.96 8.06 -16.75
CA ARG A 84 -18.97 7.29 -16.00
C ARG A 84 -18.70 7.34 -14.49
N TRP A 85 -18.81 8.52 -13.93
CA TRP A 85 -18.43 8.78 -12.54
C TRP A 85 -19.23 7.96 -11.52
N GLU A 86 -20.50 7.69 -11.79
CA GLU A 86 -21.32 6.85 -10.90
C GLU A 86 -20.81 5.41 -10.85
N MET A 87 -20.38 4.88 -12.00
CA MET A 87 -19.80 3.55 -12.08
C MET A 87 -18.46 3.50 -11.38
N VAL A 88 -17.66 4.56 -11.47
CA VAL A 88 -16.39 4.69 -10.75
C VAL A 88 -16.63 4.61 -9.25
N ALA A 89 -17.55 5.41 -8.74
CA ALA A 89 -17.88 5.44 -7.32
C ALA A 89 -18.40 4.08 -6.83
N SER A 90 -19.24 3.43 -7.63
CA SER A 90 -19.79 2.11 -7.30
C SER A 90 -18.70 1.04 -7.25
N ASP A 91 -17.79 1.03 -8.22
CA ASP A 91 -16.68 0.07 -8.27
C ASP A 91 -15.77 0.19 -7.03
N ILE A 92 -15.41 1.41 -6.68
CA ILE A 92 -14.58 1.68 -5.49
C ILE A 92 -15.31 1.20 -4.23
N LYS A 93 -16.59 1.52 -4.09
CA LYS A 93 -17.39 1.14 -2.93
C LYS A 93 -17.45 -0.37 -2.74
N VAL A 94 -17.70 -1.11 -3.82
CA VAL A 94 -17.75 -2.58 -3.78
C VAL A 94 -16.42 -3.16 -3.31
N GLN A 95 -15.31 -2.66 -3.82
CA GLN A 95 -14.00 -3.17 -3.44
C GLN A 95 -13.63 -2.81 -2.00
N LEU A 96 -14.01 -1.62 -1.52
CA LEU A 96 -13.81 -1.25 -0.13
C LEU A 96 -14.63 -2.12 0.82
N GLU A 97 -15.88 -2.43 0.46
CA GLU A 97 -16.71 -3.33 1.26
C GLU A 97 -16.12 -4.74 1.32
N ARG A 98 -15.54 -5.22 0.22
CA ARG A 98 -14.85 -6.51 0.22
C ARG A 98 -13.71 -6.53 1.24
N LEU A 99 -12.88 -5.49 1.26
CA LEU A 99 -11.78 -5.38 2.23
C LEU A 99 -12.29 -5.31 3.66
N ARG A 100 -13.39 -4.61 3.88
CA ARG A 100 -14.02 -4.50 5.20
C ARG A 100 -14.54 -5.86 5.68
N LYS A 101 -15.16 -6.65 4.80
CA LYS A 101 -15.63 -7.99 5.12
C LYS A 101 -14.49 -8.94 5.47
N GLU A 102 -13.33 -8.75 4.86
CA GLU A 102 -12.11 -9.52 5.16
C GLU A 102 -11.45 -9.07 6.48
N GLY A 103 -11.97 -8.05 7.16
CA GLY A 103 -11.43 -7.54 8.40
C GLY A 103 -10.17 -6.70 8.23
N LEU A 104 -9.92 -6.19 7.02
CA LEU A 104 -8.70 -5.44 6.69
C LEU A 104 -8.87 -3.93 6.78
N LEU A 105 -10.09 -3.46 6.90
CA LEU A 105 -10.41 -2.05 7.11
C LEU A 105 -11.27 -1.87 8.35
#